data_8c469aeb0e13948a23eb59de3f18c455
#
_entry.id   8c469aeb0e13948a23eb59de3f18c455
#
_cell.length_a   1.000
_cell.length_b   1.000
_cell.length_c   1.000
_cell.angle_alpha   90.00
_cell.angle_beta   90.00
_cell.angle_gamma   90.00
#
_symmetry.space_group_name_H-M   'P 1'
#
loop_
_entity.id
_entity.type
_entity.pdbx_description
1 polymer ?
#
loop_
_entity_poly.entity_id
_entity_poly.type
_entity_poly.pdbx_seq_one_letter_code
_entity_poly.pdbx_strand_id
1 'polypeptide(L)'
;MIKPTQAIPCFVGPAAGEVVVGGRKLVGSAMRRVGNSILQHGSILEGWDGALQAGCLGLADDSSLRSAVVTVGELLCGAPEVGRLEVAIADGFADTLAVAFAPSGLSADERARAALLERERYGHARWTVDRDSSLPEDGE
;
A
#
# COMPACT_ATOMS: atom_id res chain seq x y z
N MET A 1 -13.19 -18.23 18.19
CA MET A 1 -12.03 -17.68 18.92
C MET A 1 -10.84 -17.76 17.96
N ILE A 2 -10.54 -16.66 17.25
CA ILE A 2 -9.41 -16.59 16.32
C ILE A 2 -8.15 -16.54 17.18
N LYS A 3 -7.28 -17.54 17.04
CA LYS A 3 -5.95 -17.48 17.66
C LYS A 3 -5.23 -16.26 17.11
N PRO A 4 -4.64 -15.39 17.94
CA PRO A 4 -3.79 -14.33 17.42
C PRO A 4 -2.56 -15.02 16.79
N THR A 5 -2.59 -15.20 15.48
CA THR A 5 -1.36 -15.36 14.72
C THR A 5 -0.59 -14.08 15.02
N GLN A 6 0.65 -14.19 15.51
CA GLN A 6 1.51 -13.02 15.67
C GLN A 6 1.60 -12.36 14.29
N ALA A 7 0.74 -11.38 14.06
CA ALA A 7 0.78 -10.60 12.85
C ALA A 7 2.09 -9.79 12.92
N ILE A 8 3.06 -10.19 12.12
CA ILE A 8 4.26 -9.36 11.93
C ILE A 8 3.74 -8.09 11.25
N PRO A 9 3.85 -6.92 11.89
CA PRO A 9 3.36 -5.69 11.28
C PRO A 9 4.04 -5.49 9.93
N CYS A 10 3.28 -5.04 8.92
CA CYS A 10 3.75 -4.90 7.53
C CYS A 10 5.00 -4.02 7.39
N PHE A 11 5.32 -3.21 8.40
CA PHE A 11 6.48 -2.33 8.42
C PHE A 11 7.64 -2.83 9.31
N VAL A 12 7.56 -4.01 9.90
CA VAL A 12 8.66 -4.59 10.68
C VAL A 12 9.56 -5.42 9.76
N GLY A 13 10.72 -4.88 9.45
CA GLY A 13 11.74 -5.50 8.62
C GLY A 13 11.58 -5.25 7.12
N PRO A 14 12.68 -5.00 6.42
CA PRO A 14 12.68 -4.82 4.97
C PRO A 14 12.53 -6.17 4.26
N ALA A 15 11.68 -6.21 3.24
CA ALA A 15 11.62 -7.29 2.27
C ALA A 15 12.34 -6.89 0.96
N ALA A 16 12.66 -7.86 0.13
CA ALA A 16 13.27 -7.59 -1.16
C ALA A 16 12.32 -6.74 -2.04
N GLY A 17 12.87 -5.67 -2.65
CA GLY A 17 12.10 -4.75 -3.51
C GLY A 17 11.42 -3.60 -2.77
N GLU A 18 11.65 -3.44 -1.48
CA GLU A 18 11.15 -2.31 -0.70
C GLU A 18 12.21 -1.18 -0.59
N VAL A 19 11.75 0.04 -0.36
CA VAL A 19 12.66 1.19 -0.20
C VAL A 19 13.02 1.36 1.26
N VAL A 20 14.33 1.37 1.52
CA VAL A 20 14.92 1.46 2.85
C VAL A 20 15.91 2.63 2.90
N VAL A 21 15.87 3.43 3.95
CA VAL A 21 16.80 4.53 4.20
C VAL A 21 17.43 4.37 5.59
N GLY A 22 18.75 4.27 5.65
CA GLY A 22 19.46 4.06 6.91
C GLY A 22 19.03 2.80 7.68
N GLY A 23 18.71 1.72 6.97
CA GLY A 23 18.22 0.47 7.56
C GLY A 23 16.76 0.49 8.00
N ARG A 24 16.05 1.62 7.83
CA ARG A 24 14.63 1.79 8.20
C ARG A 24 13.75 1.82 6.94
N LYS A 25 12.61 1.16 7.00
CA LYS A 25 11.67 1.05 5.89
C LYS A 25 10.91 2.36 5.67
N LEU A 26 10.98 2.86 4.44
CA LEU A 26 10.23 4.02 3.97
C LEU A 26 8.98 3.61 3.18
N VAL A 27 9.12 2.60 2.31
CA VAL A 27 8.05 2.14 1.43
C VAL A 27 7.86 0.64 1.61
N GLY A 28 6.64 0.24 1.95
CA GLY A 28 6.19 -1.14 1.85
C GLY A 28 5.55 -1.38 0.49
N SER A 29 5.91 -2.45 -0.19
CA SER A 29 5.32 -2.74 -1.49
C SER A 29 5.04 -4.23 -1.70
N ALA A 30 4.08 -4.51 -2.56
CA ALA A 30 3.75 -5.86 -3.01
C ALA A 30 3.52 -5.85 -4.52
N MET A 31 3.85 -6.95 -5.14
CA MET A 31 3.70 -7.13 -6.58
C MET A 31 2.93 -8.41 -6.88
N ARG A 32 1.97 -8.32 -7.79
CA ARG A 32 1.27 -9.47 -8.37
C ARG A 32 1.42 -9.44 -9.89
N ARG A 33 1.76 -10.58 -10.46
CA ARG A 33 1.79 -10.76 -11.92
C ARG A 33 0.61 -11.64 -12.35
N VAL A 34 -0.13 -11.20 -13.37
CA VAL A 34 -1.22 -11.94 -14.01
C VAL A 34 -0.99 -11.91 -15.51
N GLY A 35 -0.66 -13.05 -16.10
CA GLY A 35 -0.26 -13.13 -17.51
C GLY A 35 0.93 -12.22 -17.82
N ASN A 36 0.74 -11.25 -18.71
CA ASN A 36 1.75 -10.24 -19.09
C ASN A 36 1.63 -8.92 -18.33
N SER A 37 0.65 -8.80 -17.43
CA SER A 37 0.42 -7.60 -16.64
C SER A 37 1.04 -7.73 -15.25
N ILE A 38 1.53 -6.62 -14.72
CA ILE A 38 2.09 -6.52 -13.37
C ILE A 38 1.31 -5.44 -12.64
N LEU A 39 0.80 -5.79 -11.46
CA LEU A 39 0.29 -4.82 -10.49
C LEU A 39 1.34 -4.65 -9.39
N GLN A 40 1.89 -3.46 -9.29
CA GLN A 40 2.72 -3.03 -8.17
C GLN A 40 1.93 -2.04 -7.35
N HIS A 41 1.77 -2.30 -6.06
CA HIS A 41 1.15 -1.36 -5.13
C HIS A 41 1.94 -1.29 -3.84
N GLY A 42 1.75 -0.21 -3.08
CA GLY A 42 2.46 -0.05 -1.82
C GLY A 42 1.98 1.14 -1.03
N SER A 43 2.65 1.38 0.08
CA SER A 43 2.40 2.51 0.96
C SER A 43 3.72 3.22 1.22
N ILE A 44 3.73 4.54 1.05
CA ILE A 44 4.84 5.42 1.41
C ILE A 44 4.49 6.08 2.74
N LEU A 45 5.39 5.97 3.72
CA LEU A 45 5.18 6.59 5.02
C LEU A 45 5.48 8.09 4.94
N GLU A 46 4.44 8.91 4.89
CA GLU A 46 4.59 10.38 4.91
C GLU A 46 4.86 10.89 6.32
N GLY A 47 4.15 10.34 7.31
CA GLY A 47 4.27 10.65 8.72
C GLY A 47 4.04 9.42 9.58
N TRP A 48 4.14 9.59 10.91
CA TRP A 48 3.97 8.50 11.86
C TRP A 48 3.10 8.92 13.04
N ASP A 49 2.02 8.17 13.27
CA ASP A 49 1.21 8.27 14.49
C ASP A 49 1.45 7.00 15.34
N GLY A 50 2.37 7.11 16.28
CA GLY A 50 2.76 5.98 17.12
C GLY A 50 1.65 5.47 18.02
N ALA A 51 0.81 6.34 18.55
CA ALA A 51 -0.30 5.96 19.43
C ALA A 51 -1.35 5.14 18.66
N LEU A 52 -1.69 5.59 17.45
CA LEU A 52 -2.61 4.89 16.57
C LEU A 52 -2.05 3.51 16.18
N GLN A 53 -0.78 3.45 15.78
CA GLN A 53 -0.13 2.19 15.38
C GLN A 53 -0.06 1.19 16.54
N ALA A 54 0.37 1.62 17.70
CA ALA A 54 0.41 0.78 18.89
C ALA A 54 -1.00 0.27 19.25
N GLY A 55 -1.99 1.16 19.25
CA GLY A 55 -3.38 0.82 19.55
C GLY A 55 -3.97 -0.22 18.59
N CYS A 56 -3.77 -0.05 17.27
CA CYS A 56 -4.24 -1.01 16.25
C CYS A 56 -3.60 -2.40 16.39
N LEU A 57 -2.38 -2.48 16.91
CA LEU A 57 -1.64 -3.73 17.06
C LEU A 57 -1.71 -4.32 18.48
N GLY A 58 -2.37 -3.64 19.42
CA GLY A 58 -2.46 -4.07 20.81
C GLY A 58 -1.11 -4.03 21.53
N LEU A 59 -0.23 -3.11 21.13
CA LEU A 59 1.08 -2.91 21.75
C LEU A 59 1.00 -1.86 22.88
N ALA A 60 1.91 -1.97 23.86
CA ALA A 60 1.98 -0.98 24.94
C ALA A 60 2.49 0.38 24.44
N ASP A 61 3.41 0.37 23.48
CA ASP A 61 3.96 1.54 22.81
C ASP A 61 4.42 1.19 21.39
N ASP A 62 4.86 2.18 20.63
CA ASP A 62 5.30 2.02 19.25
C ASP A 62 6.82 1.89 19.08
N SER A 63 7.61 1.84 20.15
CA SER A 63 9.08 1.95 20.10
C SER A 63 9.74 0.93 19.17
N SER A 64 9.26 -0.31 19.20
CA SER A 64 9.74 -1.39 18.33
C SER A 64 9.43 -1.16 16.85
N LEU A 65 8.25 -0.62 16.56
CA LEU A 65 7.82 -0.27 15.20
C LEU A 65 8.59 0.95 14.70
N ARG A 66 8.69 1.96 15.56
CA ARG A 66 9.31 3.25 15.24
C ARG A 66 10.79 3.12 14.87
N SER A 67 11.49 2.20 15.51
CA SER A 67 12.89 1.91 15.18
C SER A 67 13.08 1.28 13.80
N ALA A 68 12.06 0.62 13.25
CA ALA A 68 12.10 -0.09 11.99
C ALA A 68 11.69 0.77 10.78
N VAL A 69 11.08 1.94 11.02
CA VAL A 69 10.51 2.79 9.97
C VAL A 69 11.13 4.19 9.92
N VAL A 70 11.07 4.80 8.75
CA VAL A 70 11.39 6.21 8.51
C VAL A 70 10.28 6.81 7.66
N THR A 71 10.01 8.11 7.81
CA THR A 71 8.97 8.79 7.05
C THR A 71 9.56 9.83 6.11
N VAL A 72 8.82 10.18 5.05
CA VAL A 72 9.19 11.28 4.15
C VAL A 72 9.33 12.58 4.94
N GLY A 73 8.42 12.82 5.89
CA GLY A 73 8.46 14.00 6.75
C GLY A 73 9.75 14.14 7.57
N GLU A 74 10.31 13.01 8.05
CA GLU A 74 11.62 13.03 8.73
C GLU A 74 12.77 13.35 7.78
N LEU A 75 12.74 12.75 6.59
CA LEU A 75 13.81 12.93 5.61
C LEU A 75 13.83 14.35 5.01
N LEU A 76 12.67 14.99 4.88
CA LEU A 76 12.53 16.34 4.34
C LEU A 76 12.45 17.43 5.40
N CYS A 77 12.51 17.06 6.71
CA CYS A 77 12.32 17.99 7.83
C CYS A 77 10.97 18.73 7.79
N GLY A 78 9.92 18.09 7.28
CA GLY A 78 8.57 18.63 7.19
C GLY A 78 7.63 17.72 6.40
N ALA A 79 6.33 17.92 6.56
CA ALA A 79 5.34 17.14 5.81
C ALA A 79 5.48 17.41 4.30
N PRO A 80 5.52 16.37 3.47
CA PRO A 80 5.54 16.55 2.02
C PRO A 80 4.19 17.10 1.55
N GLU A 81 4.23 17.95 0.54
CA GLU A 81 3.03 18.28 -0.22
C GLU A 81 2.67 17.08 -1.11
N VAL A 82 1.46 16.53 -0.95
CA VAL A 82 1.04 15.28 -1.62
C VAL A 82 1.22 15.37 -3.13
N GLY A 83 0.82 16.46 -3.76
CA GLY A 83 0.98 16.65 -5.21
C GLY A 83 2.45 16.62 -5.67
N ARG A 84 3.39 17.09 -4.86
CA ARG A 84 4.82 16.98 -5.19
C ARG A 84 5.33 15.54 -5.11
N LEU A 85 4.83 14.76 -4.18
CA LEU A 85 5.18 13.35 -4.07
C LEU A 85 4.66 12.55 -5.27
N GLU A 86 3.42 12.81 -5.70
CA GLU A 86 2.84 12.20 -6.91
C GLU A 86 3.67 12.48 -8.17
N VAL A 87 4.05 13.75 -8.37
CA VAL A 87 4.91 14.15 -9.51
C VAL A 87 6.26 13.45 -9.43
N ALA A 88 6.92 13.45 -8.26
CA ALA A 88 8.23 12.82 -8.10
C ALA A 88 8.19 11.30 -8.37
N ILE A 89 7.10 10.63 -7.99
CA ILE A 89 6.90 9.21 -8.28
C ILE A 89 6.71 9.00 -9.78
N ALA A 90 5.86 9.80 -10.43
CA ALA A 90 5.61 9.71 -11.86
C ALA A 90 6.90 9.95 -12.67
N ASP A 91 7.67 10.97 -12.32
CA ASP A 91 8.95 11.28 -12.95
C ASP A 91 9.97 10.14 -12.77
N GLY A 92 10.09 9.60 -11.55
CA GLY A 92 10.98 8.47 -11.26
C GLY A 92 10.64 7.22 -12.08
N PHE A 93 9.36 6.91 -12.26
CA PHE A 93 8.93 5.82 -13.12
C PHE A 93 9.15 6.13 -14.60
N ALA A 94 8.87 7.37 -15.06
CA ALA A 94 9.10 7.78 -16.43
C ALA A 94 10.56 7.62 -16.82
N ASP A 95 11.48 8.09 -15.99
CA ASP A 95 12.92 7.98 -16.20
C ASP A 95 13.41 6.55 -16.19
N THR A 96 12.94 5.74 -15.21
CA THR A 96 13.40 4.35 -15.04
C THR A 96 12.93 3.43 -16.16
N LEU A 97 11.68 3.61 -16.60
CA LEU A 97 11.04 2.76 -17.60
C LEU A 97 11.14 3.32 -19.03
N ALA A 98 11.68 4.52 -19.20
CA ALA A 98 11.73 5.26 -20.46
C ALA A 98 10.32 5.41 -21.11
N VAL A 99 9.32 5.76 -20.31
CA VAL A 99 7.93 5.97 -20.72
C VAL A 99 7.47 7.39 -20.40
N ALA A 100 6.44 7.86 -21.08
CA ALA A 100 5.77 9.10 -20.76
C ALA A 100 4.42 8.81 -20.11
N PHE A 101 4.13 9.47 -18.99
CA PHE A 101 2.82 9.43 -18.35
C PHE A 101 1.97 10.61 -18.79
N ALA A 102 0.70 10.34 -19.05
CA ALA A 102 -0.31 11.38 -19.29
C ALA A 102 -1.43 11.22 -18.27
N PRO A 103 -1.82 12.27 -17.55
CA PRO A 103 -2.98 12.23 -16.66
C PRO A 103 -4.24 11.85 -17.43
N SER A 104 -4.99 10.87 -16.94
CA SER A 104 -6.27 10.46 -17.52
C SER A 104 -7.25 10.06 -16.42
N GLY A 105 -8.54 10.19 -16.72
CA GLY A 105 -9.59 9.59 -15.87
C GLY A 105 -9.87 8.15 -16.29
N LEU A 106 -10.65 7.45 -15.48
CA LEU A 106 -11.15 6.13 -15.81
C LEU A 106 -12.09 6.21 -17.04
N SER A 107 -11.97 5.26 -17.94
CA SER A 107 -12.92 5.04 -19.04
C SER A 107 -14.31 4.66 -18.51
N ALA A 108 -15.31 4.67 -19.39
CA ALA A 108 -16.65 4.23 -19.03
C ALA A 108 -16.67 2.75 -18.61
N ASP A 109 -15.93 1.90 -19.32
CA ASP A 109 -15.84 0.45 -19.05
C ASP A 109 -15.13 0.17 -17.72
N GLU A 110 -14.04 0.88 -17.42
CA GLU A 110 -13.34 0.75 -16.14
C GLU A 110 -14.24 1.17 -14.97
N ARG A 111 -15.00 2.26 -15.10
CA ARG A 111 -15.97 2.67 -14.08
C ARG A 111 -17.08 1.65 -13.89
N ALA A 112 -17.62 1.11 -14.99
CA ALA A 112 -18.67 0.08 -14.93
C ALA A 112 -18.14 -1.19 -14.27
N ARG A 113 -16.90 -1.59 -14.59
CA ARG A 113 -16.25 -2.75 -13.99
C ARG A 113 -15.95 -2.54 -12.51
N ALA A 114 -15.48 -1.38 -12.12
CA ALA A 114 -15.25 -1.03 -10.72
C ALA A 114 -16.55 -1.10 -9.89
N ALA A 115 -17.65 -0.54 -10.40
CA ALA A 115 -18.95 -0.59 -9.74
C ALA A 115 -19.49 -2.03 -9.61
N LEU A 116 -19.23 -2.87 -10.62
CA LEU A 116 -19.59 -4.29 -10.56
C LEU A 116 -18.80 -5.02 -9.47
N LEU A 117 -17.49 -4.85 -9.43
CA LEU A 117 -16.63 -5.46 -8.43
C LEU A 117 -16.94 -4.99 -7.02
N GLU A 118 -17.24 -3.71 -6.83
CA GLU A 118 -17.68 -3.18 -5.55
C GLU A 118 -18.95 -3.91 -5.09
N ARG A 119 -19.99 -3.98 -5.94
CA ARG A 119 -21.27 -4.60 -5.60
C ARG A 119 -21.16 -6.10 -5.35
N GLU A 120 -20.41 -6.83 -6.18
CA GLU A 120 -20.45 -8.30 -6.19
C GLU A 120 -19.36 -8.94 -5.35
N ARG A 121 -18.30 -8.19 -5.00
CA ARG A 121 -17.17 -8.72 -4.25
C ARG A 121 -16.77 -7.84 -3.09
N TYR A 122 -16.18 -6.68 -3.37
CA TYR A 122 -15.47 -5.89 -2.35
C TYR A 122 -16.40 -5.20 -1.34
N GLY A 123 -17.65 -4.93 -1.68
CA GLY A 123 -18.68 -4.46 -0.76
C GLY A 123 -19.35 -5.56 0.08
N HIS A 124 -19.06 -6.82 -0.20
CA HIS A 124 -19.68 -7.94 0.49
C HIS A 124 -18.98 -8.28 1.81
N ALA A 125 -19.77 -8.50 2.89
CA ALA A 125 -19.25 -8.96 4.18
C ALA A 125 -18.48 -10.28 4.06
N ARG A 126 -18.92 -11.18 3.20
CA ARG A 126 -18.21 -12.44 2.90
C ARG A 126 -16.76 -12.21 2.48
N TRP A 127 -16.49 -11.14 1.71
CA TRP A 127 -15.12 -10.77 1.33
C TRP A 127 -14.40 -10.01 2.45
N THR A 128 -15.02 -8.96 2.96
CA THR A 128 -14.37 -8.02 3.89
C THR A 128 -14.19 -8.57 5.29
N VAL A 129 -15.10 -9.44 5.75
CA VAL A 129 -15.12 -10.00 7.10
C VAL A 129 -14.71 -11.47 7.10
N ASP A 130 -15.34 -12.28 6.26
CA ASP A 130 -15.15 -13.74 6.27
C ASP A 130 -13.94 -14.18 5.42
N ARG A 131 -13.36 -13.30 4.63
CA ARG A 131 -12.24 -13.56 3.69
C ARG A 131 -12.54 -14.70 2.71
N ASP A 132 -13.78 -14.77 2.25
CA ASP A 132 -14.23 -15.79 1.31
C ASP A 132 -13.68 -15.51 -0.09
N SER A 133 -12.69 -16.30 -0.49
CA SER A 133 -12.05 -16.20 -1.80
C SER A 133 -12.86 -16.85 -2.93
N SER A 134 -13.98 -17.49 -2.62
CA SER A 134 -14.84 -18.12 -3.64
C SER A 134 -15.73 -17.13 -4.42
N LEU A 135 -15.78 -15.86 -3.96
CA LEU A 135 -16.44 -14.79 -4.70
C LEU A 135 -15.69 -14.53 -6.02
N PRO A 136 -16.39 -14.22 -7.13
CA PRO A 136 -15.80 -14.06 -8.45
C PRO A 136 -14.56 -13.16 -8.44
N GLU A 137 -13.45 -13.63 -8.98
CA GLU A 137 -12.22 -12.83 -9.06
C GLU A 137 -12.22 -11.89 -10.26
N ASP A 138 -12.77 -12.29 -11.34
CA ASP A 138 -13.03 -11.47 -12.54
C ASP A 138 -14.01 -12.26 -13.39
N GLY A 139 -15.07 -11.63 -13.86
CA GLY A 139 -16.06 -12.31 -14.66
C GLY A 139 -15.42 -13.03 -15.83
N GLU A 140 -15.53 -14.34 -15.79
CA GLU A 140 -15.52 -15.14 -17.01
C GLU A 140 -16.76 -14.81 -17.83
#